data_29b3bfb4836134f01e91286fd75fc5c9
#
_entry.id   29b3bfb4836134f01e91286fd75fc5c9
#
_cell.length_a   1.000
_cell.length_b   1.000
_cell.length_c   1.000
_cell.angle_alpha   90.00
_cell.angle_beta   90.00
_cell.angle_gamma   90.00
#
_symmetry.space_group_name_H-M   'P 1'
#
loop_
_entity.id
_entity.type
_entity.pdbx_description
1 polymer ?
#
loop_
_entity_poly.entity_id
_entity_poly.type
_entity_poly.pdbx_seq_one_letter_code
_entity_poly.pdbx_strand_id
1 'polypeptide(L)'
;IVTRIPQIPKTTLLLDPTADVLSPADKKWVSSITALDCSWEVLDTANLGAWKGRRALPFLVAANPVNFGKPFTLTSVEAIAATLFILGEEVQAEAVLSKFNWGLNFLKLNAEPLSEYAAAKDSAEVLKIQSEYLE
;
A
#
# COMPACT_ATOMS: atom_id res chain seq x y z
N ILE A 1 0.61 -9.94 -8.81
CA ILE A 1 0.40 -10.67 -7.56
C ILE A 1 1.23 -11.95 -7.59
N VAL A 2 2.00 -12.16 -6.56
CA VAL A 2 2.83 -13.35 -6.43
C VAL A 2 2.31 -14.18 -5.27
N THR A 3 2.14 -15.49 -5.51
CA THR A 3 1.59 -16.41 -4.51
C THR A 3 2.65 -17.26 -3.82
N ARG A 4 3.90 -17.22 -4.32
CA ARG A 4 5.02 -17.96 -3.72
C ARG A 4 6.11 -17.00 -3.28
N ILE A 5 6.46 -17.04 -2.00
CA ILE A 5 7.49 -16.17 -1.44
C ILE A 5 8.84 -16.30 -2.15
N PRO A 6 9.34 -17.51 -2.47
CA PRO A 6 10.62 -17.63 -3.16
C PRO A 6 10.70 -17.00 -4.55
N GLN A 7 9.54 -16.68 -5.14
CA GLN A 7 9.48 -16.06 -6.46
C GLN A 7 9.50 -14.53 -6.38
N ILE A 8 9.44 -13.95 -5.18
CA ILE A 8 9.40 -12.50 -4.99
C ILE A 8 10.82 -11.95 -5.17
N PRO A 9 11.04 -11.00 -6.11
CA PRO A 9 12.35 -10.35 -6.26
C PRO A 9 12.75 -9.61 -5.00
N LYS A 10 14.02 -9.67 -4.62
CA LYS A 10 14.51 -9.02 -3.39
C LYS A 10 14.44 -7.50 -3.43
N THR A 11 14.36 -6.92 -4.63
CA THR A 11 14.26 -5.46 -4.82
C THR A 11 12.82 -4.97 -4.82
N THR A 12 11.84 -5.87 -4.63
CA THR A 12 10.44 -5.49 -4.59
C THR A 12 10.05 -4.96 -3.22
N LEU A 13 9.10 -4.04 -3.22
CA LEU A 13 8.42 -3.64 -2.00
C LEU A 13 7.28 -4.65 -1.77
N LEU A 14 7.36 -5.38 -0.68
CA LEU A 14 6.33 -6.35 -0.30
C LEU A 14 5.39 -5.71 0.69
N LEU A 15 4.10 -5.70 0.37
CA LEU A 15 3.07 -5.15 1.26
C LEU A 15 2.79 -6.16 2.37
N ASP A 16 3.03 -5.72 3.61
CA ASP A 16 2.91 -6.55 4.81
C ASP A 16 2.35 -5.68 5.95
N PRO A 17 1.15 -5.96 6.45
CA PRO A 17 0.52 -5.12 7.47
C PRO A 17 1.27 -5.07 8.81
N THR A 18 2.23 -5.97 9.03
CA THR A 18 3.03 -5.99 10.26
C THR A 18 4.36 -5.24 10.14
N ALA A 19 4.66 -4.70 8.95
CA ALA A 19 5.93 -4.02 8.68
C ALA A 19 5.86 -2.53 9.03
N ASP A 20 7.00 -1.85 8.91
CA ASP A 20 7.06 -0.40 9.04
C ASP A 20 6.22 0.27 7.97
N VAL A 21 5.71 1.45 8.28
CA VAL A 21 4.81 2.16 7.37
C VAL A 21 5.56 2.74 6.18
N LEU A 22 4.97 2.55 5.00
CA LEU A 22 5.46 3.09 3.73
C LEU A 22 5.53 4.61 3.76
N SER A 23 6.57 5.19 3.15
CA SER A 23 6.69 6.62 2.95
C SER A 23 7.35 6.93 1.61
N PRO A 24 7.32 8.20 1.15
CA PRO A 24 8.03 8.58 -0.08
C PRO A 24 9.53 8.31 -0.05
N ALA A 25 10.13 8.22 1.15
CA ALA A 25 11.56 7.90 1.29
C ALA A 25 11.91 6.53 0.70
N ASP A 26 10.93 5.63 0.58
CA ASP A 26 11.16 4.29 0.03
C ASP A 26 11.35 4.28 -1.48
N LYS A 27 10.98 5.36 -2.17
CA LYS A 27 11.09 5.44 -3.64
C LYS A 27 12.49 5.11 -4.16
N LYS A 28 13.52 5.48 -3.42
CA LYS A 28 14.91 5.34 -3.87
C LYS A 28 15.38 3.89 -4.02
N TRP A 29 14.74 2.91 -3.34
CA TRP A 29 15.14 1.51 -3.42
C TRP A 29 14.10 0.61 -4.08
N VAL A 30 12.87 1.08 -4.27
CA VAL A 30 11.79 0.26 -4.81
C VAL A 30 11.87 0.17 -6.33
N SER A 31 11.96 -1.04 -6.87
CA SER A 31 11.90 -1.27 -8.32
C SER A 31 10.59 -1.91 -8.74
N SER A 32 9.89 -2.57 -7.82
CA SER A 32 8.59 -3.19 -8.09
C SER A 32 7.78 -3.30 -6.80
N ILE A 33 6.48 -3.54 -6.94
CA ILE A 33 5.58 -3.67 -5.81
C ILE A 33 4.89 -5.03 -5.88
N THR A 34 4.85 -5.73 -4.75
CA THR A 34 4.22 -7.04 -4.66
C THR A 34 3.18 -7.06 -3.54
N ALA A 35 1.97 -7.50 -3.88
CA ALA A 35 0.92 -7.78 -2.90
C ALA A 35 0.62 -9.27 -2.97
N LEU A 36 0.62 -9.95 -1.82
CA LEU A 36 0.34 -11.37 -1.77
C LEU A 36 -1.17 -11.59 -1.73
N ASP A 37 -1.65 -12.48 -2.59
CA ASP A 37 -3.07 -12.82 -2.68
C ASP A 37 -3.35 -14.08 -1.86
N CYS A 38 -3.16 -13.96 -0.56
CA CYS A 38 -3.41 -15.05 0.37
C CYS A 38 -3.61 -14.52 1.78
N SER A 39 -4.13 -15.37 2.66
CA SER A 39 -4.33 -15.01 4.05
C SER A 39 -2.99 -14.83 4.77
N TRP A 40 -2.85 -13.72 5.48
CA TRP A 40 -1.66 -13.45 6.27
C TRP A 40 -1.46 -14.47 7.39
N GLU A 41 -2.54 -15.09 7.86
CA GLU A 41 -2.48 -16.13 8.90
C GLU A 41 -1.78 -17.40 8.42
N VAL A 42 -1.82 -17.66 7.12
CA VAL A 42 -1.22 -18.86 6.51
C VAL A 42 0.24 -18.63 6.16
N LEU A 43 0.67 -17.37 6.04
CA LEU A 43 2.04 -17.05 5.66
C LEU A 43 3.01 -17.29 6.81
N ASP A 44 4.15 -17.87 6.48
CA ASP A 44 5.24 -18.01 7.44
C ASP A 44 5.90 -16.63 7.66
N THR A 45 5.60 -16.02 8.80
CA THR A 45 6.12 -14.68 9.11
C THR A 45 7.65 -14.69 9.25
N ALA A 46 8.25 -15.82 9.59
CA ALA A 46 9.70 -15.93 9.66
C ALA A 46 10.34 -15.77 8.27
N ASN A 47 9.70 -16.33 7.25
CA ASN A 47 10.16 -16.16 5.87
C ASN A 47 9.98 -14.72 5.39
N LEU A 48 8.84 -14.11 5.73
CA LEU A 48 8.59 -12.71 5.39
C LEU A 48 9.56 -11.79 6.11
N GLY A 49 9.92 -12.11 7.33
CA GLY A 49 10.87 -11.34 8.12
C GLY A 49 12.25 -11.20 7.49
N ALA A 50 12.61 -12.11 6.58
CA ALA A 50 13.87 -12.04 5.85
C ALA A 50 13.85 -10.98 4.74
N TRP A 51 12.69 -10.48 4.35
CA TRP A 51 12.54 -9.48 3.29
C TRP A 51 12.67 -8.08 3.86
N LYS A 52 13.78 -7.42 3.56
CA LYS A 52 14.06 -6.08 4.07
C LYS A 52 13.11 -5.01 3.51
N GLY A 53 12.54 -5.26 2.33
CA GLY A 53 11.66 -4.32 1.65
C GLY A 53 10.20 -4.46 2.01
N ARG A 54 9.88 -4.86 3.23
CA ARG A 54 8.48 -4.95 3.66
C ARG A 54 7.98 -3.61 4.16
N ARG A 55 6.76 -3.24 3.74
CA ARG A 55 6.13 -2.00 4.21
C ARG A 55 4.64 -2.20 4.37
N ALA A 56 4.07 -1.53 5.37
CA ALA A 56 2.63 -1.49 5.60
C ALA A 56 2.06 -0.21 5.04
N LEU A 57 0.82 -0.26 4.57
CA LEU A 57 0.11 0.95 4.14
C LEU A 57 -0.44 1.69 5.36
N PRO A 58 -0.45 3.03 5.34
CA PRO A 58 -1.09 3.81 6.39
C PRO A 58 -2.61 3.75 6.27
N PHE A 59 -3.32 4.45 7.18
CA PHE A 59 -4.78 4.51 7.18
C PHE A 59 -5.32 4.98 5.84
N LEU A 60 -6.15 4.15 5.21
CA LEU A 60 -6.88 4.45 3.98
C LEU A 60 -8.17 3.63 4.02
N VAL A 61 -9.21 4.13 3.35
CA VAL A 61 -10.51 3.44 3.32
C VAL A 61 -10.75 2.82 1.94
N ALA A 62 -11.44 1.68 1.93
CA ALA A 62 -11.69 0.94 0.70
C ALA A 62 -12.79 1.59 -0.12
N ALA A 63 -12.64 1.56 -1.44
CA ALA A 63 -13.69 1.92 -2.39
C ALA A 63 -14.27 0.70 -3.09
N ASN A 64 -13.66 -0.49 -2.88
CA ASN A 64 -14.19 -1.71 -3.49
C ASN A 64 -15.59 -2.04 -2.94
N PRO A 65 -16.46 -2.68 -3.75
CA PRO A 65 -17.86 -2.89 -3.37
C PRO A 65 -18.08 -3.72 -2.10
N VAL A 66 -17.14 -4.61 -1.77
CA VAL A 66 -17.28 -5.50 -0.61
C VAL A 66 -17.04 -4.76 0.72
N ASN A 67 -16.03 -3.87 0.72
CA ASN A 67 -15.59 -3.20 1.94
C ASN A 67 -15.67 -1.68 1.89
N PHE A 68 -16.55 -1.14 1.05
CA PHE A 68 -16.66 0.29 0.83
C PHE A 68 -16.69 1.08 2.14
N GLY A 69 -15.78 2.04 2.25
CA GLY A 69 -15.70 2.94 3.40
C GLY A 69 -15.02 2.37 4.63
N LYS A 70 -14.63 1.10 4.62
CA LYS A 70 -13.96 0.47 5.76
C LYS A 70 -12.45 0.70 5.70
N PRO A 71 -11.82 1.00 6.86
CA PRO A 71 -10.36 1.19 6.90
C PRO A 71 -9.63 -0.15 6.87
N PHE A 72 -8.41 -0.14 6.32
CA PHE A 72 -7.49 -1.28 6.30
C PHE A 72 -8.04 -2.54 5.61
N THR A 73 -8.98 -2.37 4.68
CA THR A 73 -9.62 -3.49 3.97
C THR A 73 -9.47 -3.36 2.45
N LEU A 74 -8.33 -2.85 2.00
CA LEU A 74 -8.07 -2.64 0.58
C LEU A 74 -7.90 -3.95 -0.17
N THR A 75 -8.38 -3.98 -1.42
CA THR A 75 -8.03 -5.05 -2.35
C THR A 75 -6.56 -4.89 -2.76
N SER A 76 -5.99 -5.94 -3.39
CA SER A 76 -4.62 -5.86 -3.90
C SER A 76 -4.44 -4.70 -4.87
N VAL A 77 -5.42 -4.44 -5.72
CA VAL A 77 -5.37 -3.34 -6.69
C VAL A 77 -5.33 -1.98 -5.99
N GLU A 78 -6.17 -1.80 -4.98
CA GLU A 78 -6.19 -0.55 -4.21
C GLU A 78 -4.88 -0.37 -3.45
N ALA A 79 -4.36 -1.44 -2.87
CA ALA A 79 -3.10 -1.39 -2.13
C ALA A 79 -1.92 -1.02 -3.04
N ILE A 80 -1.85 -1.60 -4.22
CA ILE A 80 -0.81 -1.28 -5.21
C ILE A 80 -0.94 0.16 -5.67
N ALA A 81 -2.15 0.62 -5.97
CA ALA A 81 -2.38 1.99 -6.40
C ALA A 81 -2.01 3.01 -5.31
N ALA A 82 -2.36 2.72 -4.06
CA ALA A 82 -1.98 3.58 -2.93
C ALA A 82 -0.47 3.68 -2.80
N THR A 83 0.22 2.55 -2.94
CA THR A 83 1.68 2.51 -2.89
C THR A 83 2.29 3.37 -4.00
N LEU A 84 1.80 3.21 -5.22
CA LEU A 84 2.26 4.02 -6.36
C LEU A 84 2.06 5.51 -6.09
N PHE A 85 0.89 5.88 -5.60
CA PHE A 85 0.58 7.29 -5.31
C PHE A 85 1.54 7.87 -4.27
N ILE A 86 1.74 7.15 -3.16
CA ILE A 86 2.63 7.62 -2.08
C ILE A 86 4.07 7.75 -2.57
N LEU A 87 4.49 6.86 -3.47
CA LEU A 87 5.84 6.93 -4.05
C LEU A 87 5.97 7.97 -5.16
N GLY A 88 4.91 8.72 -5.46
CA GLY A 88 4.95 9.79 -6.45
C GLY A 88 4.58 9.36 -7.87
N GLU A 89 4.11 8.13 -8.05
CA GLU A 89 3.71 7.60 -9.35
C GLU A 89 2.20 7.70 -9.54
N GLU A 90 1.68 8.93 -9.50
CA GLU A 90 0.25 9.22 -9.53
C GLU A 90 -0.43 8.75 -10.82
N VAL A 91 0.22 8.95 -11.95
CA VAL A 91 -0.31 8.56 -13.27
C VAL A 91 -0.47 7.03 -13.34
N GLN A 92 0.50 6.29 -12.83
CA GLN A 92 0.42 4.84 -12.80
C GLN A 92 -0.69 4.37 -11.84
N ALA A 93 -0.86 5.04 -10.71
CA ALA A 93 -1.92 4.71 -9.77
C ALA A 93 -3.29 4.84 -10.44
N GLU A 94 -3.51 5.92 -11.16
CA GLU A 94 -4.75 6.14 -11.90
C GLU A 94 -4.95 5.08 -12.99
N ALA A 95 -3.88 4.73 -13.72
CA ALA A 95 -3.95 3.73 -14.78
C ALA A 95 -4.37 2.37 -14.24
N VAL A 96 -3.83 1.96 -13.11
CA VAL A 96 -4.18 0.69 -12.48
C VAL A 96 -5.65 0.67 -12.04
N LEU A 97 -6.12 1.75 -11.43
CA LEU A 97 -7.48 1.85 -10.91
C LEU A 97 -8.53 2.00 -12.02
N SER A 98 -8.16 2.61 -13.14
CA SER A 98 -9.12 2.91 -14.22
C SER A 98 -9.73 1.67 -14.85
N LYS A 99 -9.17 0.51 -14.61
CA LYS A 99 -9.69 -0.77 -15.12
C LYS A 99 -10.94 -1.25 -14.38
N PHE A 100 -11.30 -0.59 -13.28
CA PHE A 100 -12.44 -0.96 -12.45
C PHE A 100 -13.43 0.21 -12.37
N ASN A 101 -14.73 -0.09 -12.41
CA ASN A 101 -15.76 0.95 -12.33
C ASN A 101 -15.66 1.80 -11.05
N TRP A 102 -15.30 1.17 -9.97
CA TRP A 102 -15.16 1.83 -8.65
C TRP A 102 -13.75 2.34 -8.40
N GLY A 103 -12.78 2.02 -9.28
CA GLY A 103 -11.35 2.22 -9.00
C GLY A 103 -10.96 3.66 -8.73
N LEU A 104 -11.31 4.57 -9.64
CA LEU A 104 -10.94 5.99 -9.48
C LEU A 104 -11.60 6.63 -8.27
N ASN A 105 -12.70 6.07 -7.80
CA ASN A 105 -13.36 6.56 -6.59
C ASN A 105 -12.47 6.36 -5.35
N PHE A 106 -11.58 5.38 -5.37
CA PHE A 106 -10.61 5.18 -4.31
C PHE A 106 -9.73 6.42 -4.11
N LEU A 107 -9.27 7.02 -5.20
CA LEU A 107 -8.45 8.23 -5.13
C LEU A 107 -9.26 9.43 -4.61
N LYS A 108 -10.52 9.54 -5.01
CA LYS A 108 -11.39 10.61 -4.52
C LYS A 108 -11.69 10.46 -3.03
N LEU A 109 -12.00 9.24 -2.62
CA LEU A 109 -12.35 8.94 -1.23
C LEU A 109 -11.18 9.19 -0.29
N ASN A 110 -9.96 8.92 -0.75
CA ASN A 110 -8.74 9.06 0.04
C ASN A 110 -7.86 10.24 -0.40
N ALA A 111 -8.42 11.19 -1.14
CA ALA A 111 -7.64 12.29 -1.73
C ALA A 111 -6.82 13.06 -0.69
N GLU A 112 -7.42 13.39 0.43
CA GLU A 112 -6.76 14.15 1.47
C GLU A 112 -5.62 13.37 2.14
N PRO A 113 -5.86 12.17 2.70
CA PRO A 113 -4.75 11.44 3.32
C PRO A 113 -3.67 11.02 2.33
N LEU A 114 -4.02 10.60 1.12
CA LEU A 114 -3.02 10.23 0.12
C LEU A 114 -2.09 11.39 -0.23
N SER A 115 -2.64 12.60 -0.39
CA SER A 115 -1.84 13.78 -0.68
C SER A 115 -0.88 14.11 0.46
N GLU A 116 -1.34 13.99 1.68
CA GLU A 116 -0.52 14.25 2.85
C GLU A 116 0.59 13.21 3.00
N TYR A 117 0.28 11.92 2.79
CA TYR A 117 1.30 10.87 2.85
C TYR A 117 2.35 11.05 1.76
N ALA A 118 1.92 11.43 0.55
CA ALA A 118 2.84 11.64 -0.57
C ALA A 118 3.75 12.85 -0.36
N ALA A 119 3.37 13.78 0.50
CA ALA A 119 4.17 14.95 0.84
C ALA A 119 5.04 14.71 2.08
N ALA A 120 4.87 13.60 2.76
CA ALA A 120 5.63 13.28 3.97
C ALA A 120 7.09 12.97 3.64
N LYS A 121 7.97 13.29 4.56
CA LYS A 121 9.39 13.11 4.38
C LYS A 121 9.84 11.67 4.62
N ASP A 122 9.26 11.01 5.61
CA ASP A 122 9.65 9.67 6.03
C ASP A 122 8.48 8.95 6.73
N SER A 123 8.74 7.72 7.17
CA SER A 123 7.75 6.89 7.84
C SER A 123 7.22 7.52 9.14
N ALA A 124 8.08 8.16 9.90
CA ALA A 124 7.66 8.81 11.15
C ALA A 124 6.64 9.91 10.88
N GLU A 125 6.85 10.69 9.82
CA GLU A 125 5.92 11.75 9.44
C GLU A 125 4.59 11.17 8.93
N VAL A 126 4.63 10.08 8.17
CA VAL A 126 3.41 9.38 7.74
C VAL A 126 2.60 8.91 8.95
N LEU A 127 3.25 8.33 9.95
CA LEU A 127 2.59 7.88 11.17
C LEU A 127 1.94 9.04 11.93
N LYS A 128 2.61 10.18 11.95
CA LYS A 128 2.07 11.38 12.59
C LYS A 128 0.80 11.86 11.88
N ILE A 129 0.82 11.88 10.56
CA ILE A 129 -0.35 12.24 9.75
C ILE A 129 -1.47 11.26 10.00
N GLN A 130 -1.17 9.96 9.97
CA GLN A 130 -2.14 8.90 10.19
C GLN A 130 -2.89 9.07 11.52
N SER A 131 -2.19 9.49 12.56
CA SER A 131 -2.79 9.62 13.88
C SER A 131 -3.96 10.61 13.90
N GLU A 132 -3.96 11.58 13.00
CA GLU A 132 -5.04 12.56 12.88
C GLU A 132 -6.31 11.94 12.31
N TYR A 133 -6.18 10.87 11.52
CA TYR A 133 -7.32 10.19 10.91
C TYR A 133 -7.87 9.05 11.78
N LEU A 134 -7.11 8.61 12.76
CA LEU A 134 -7.50 7.49 13.62
C LEU A 134 -8.24 7.90 14.90
N GLU A 135 -8.41 9.16 15.10
CA GLU A 135 -9.13 9.68 16.28
C GLU A 135 -10.63 9.55 16.17
#